data_6ec79b919800ece6766d70a2de260fa6
#
_entry.id   6ec79b919800ece6766d70a2de260fa6
#
_cell.length_a   1.000
_cell.length_b   1.000
_cell.length_c   1.000
_cell.angle_alpha   90.00
_cell.angle_beta   90.00
_cell.angle_gamma   90.00
#
_symmetry.space_group_name_H-M   'P 1'
#
loop_
_entity.id
_entity.type
_entity.pdbx_description
1 polymer ?
#
loop_
_entity_poly.entity_id
_entity_poly.type
_entity_poly.pdbx_seq_one_letter_code
_entity_poly.pdbx_strand_id
1 'polypeptide(L)'
;MDNLEGDLFFRERVDVTAFEERWASLPSVAPRAPKAAMLIAQTIVREITATQMKVGDRLPPEKSMLERYQTGRGTLREALRFLEFQGVLTLKPGPGGGPILLKPDAGNLSSTLVLLMQMNQAPFKEIVQVRSAIEPMISMLAAEVMTGSQLSYLEDSIIQMRDNIHSQDVFLEANKQFHDIIAWSSGNVLFGYLVDSLLGIMDGTIVGIDYPPHRREAIVNAHQEIFEAFAAKDADAARSRMQSHMSAYEDYVTKKFPNVLSEVVPWRTYG
;
A
#
# COMPACT_ATOMS: atom_id res chain seq x y z
N MET A 1 9.67 -23.45 32.75
CA MET A 1 10.18 -23.16 31.38
C MET A 1 9.19 -23.81 30.45
N ASP A 2 8.02 -23.18 30.30
CA ASP A 2 6.88 -23.75 29.59
C ASP A 2 6.68 -23.04 28.25
N ASN A 3 6.45 -23.86 27.28
CA ASN A 3 6.21 -23.62 25.87
C ASN A 3 5.32 -22.38 25.59
N LEU A 4 5.91 -21.34 25.04
CA LEU A 4 5.26 -20.20 24.41
C LEU A 4 5.37 -20.25 22.87
N GLU A 5 5.41 -21.44 22.30
CA GLU A 5 5.40 -21.64 20.85
C GLU A 5 4.07 -22.25 20.42
N GLY A 6 3.16 -21.45 19.91
CA GLY A 6 2.00 -21.99 19.19
C GLY A 6 0.73 -21.17 19.09
N ASP A 7 0.54 -20.09 19.85
CA ASP A 7 -0.81 -19.50 20.00
C ASP A 7 -0.98 -18.06 19.44
N LEU A 8 -0.11 -17.61 18.55
CA LEU A 8 -0.10 -16.20 18.09
C LEU A 8 -0.92 -15.92 16.81
N PHE A 9 -1.45 -16.92 16.12
CA PHE A 9 -2.02 -16.71 14.78
C PHE A 9 -3.50 -17.04 14.58
N PHE A 10 -4.20 -17.72 15.50
CA PHE A 10 -5.64 -17.97 15.34
C PHE A 10 -6.39 -17.82 16.67
N ARG A 11 -7.26 -16.83 16.75
CA ARG A 11 -8.05 -16.51 17.97
C ARG A 11 -9.20 -17.48 18.32
N GLU A 12 -9.53 -18.42 17.44
CA GLU A 12 -10.46 -19.53 17.74
C GLU A 12 -9.88 -20.83 17.18
N ARG A 13 -9.89 -21.88 17.98
CA ARG A 13 -9.59 -23.24 17.49
C ARG A 13 -10.67 -23.61 16.49
N VAL A 14 -10.35 -23.44 15.20
CA VAL A 14 -11.11 -24.13 14.14
C VAL A 14 -11.06 -25.60 14.48
N ASP A 15 -12.23 -26.25 14.49
CA ASP A 15 -12.27 -27.71 14.58
C ASP A 15 -11.57 -28.27 13.32
N VAL A 16 -10.29 -28.56 13.49
CA VAL A 16 -9.39 -29.01 12.43
C VAL A 16 -9.92 -30.31 11.81
N THR A 17 -10.57 -31.15 12.61
CA THR A 17 -11.10 -32.43 12.17
C THR A 17 -12.28 -32.25 11.21
N ALA A 18 -13.21 -31.36 11.55
CA ALA A 18 -14.34 -31.01 10.68
C ALA A 18 -13.89 -30.28 9.40
N PHE A 19 -12.81 -29.48 9.48
CA PHE A 19 -12.21 -28.86 8.31
C PHE A 19 -11.52 -29.89 7.41
N GLU A 20 -10.74 -30.81 7.97
CA GLU A 20 -10.04 -31.86 7.22
C GLU A 20 -11.02 -32.80 6.52
N GLU A 21 -12.11 -33.21 7.18
CA GLU A 21 -13.16 -34.00 6.56
C GLU A 21 -13.85 -33.30 5.39
N ARG A 22 -14.14 -31.99 5.56
CA ARG A 22 -14.70 -31.14 4.50
C ARG A 22 -13.73 -30.94 3.35
N TRP A 23 -12.44 -30.71 3.65
CA TRP A 23 -11.39 -30.54 2.65
C TRP A 23 -11.15 -31.84 1.86
N ALA A 24 -11.12 -32.97 2.53
CA ALA A 24 -10.94 -34.29 1.89
C ALA A 24 -12.11 -34.67 0.97
N SER A 25 -13.31 -34.12 1.20
CA SER A 25 -14.49 -34.34 0.36
C SER A 25 -14.50 -33.51 -0.93
N LEU A 26 -13.62 -32.52 -1.05
CA LEU A 26 -13.51 -31.70 -2.27
C LEU A 26 -12.82 -32.50 -3.39
N PRO A 27 -13.25 -32.33 -4.66
CA PRO A 27 -12.57 -32.96 -5.78
C PRO A 27 -11.09 -32.59 -5.80
N SER A 28 -10.21 -33.57 -5.86
CA SER A 28 -8.77 -33.35 -5.99
C SER A 28 -8.47 -32.64 -7.30
N VAL A 29 -8.08 -31.38 -7.22
CA VAL A 29 -7.55 -30.63 -8.35
C VAL A 29 -6.04 -30.84 -8.35
N ALA A 30 -5.55 -31.65 -9.29
CA ALA A 30 -4.11 -31.81 -9.47
C ALA A 30 -3.45 -30.45 -9.73
N PRO A 31 -2.48 -30.01 -8.94
CA PRO A 31 -1.81 -28.73 -9.15
C PRO A 31 -1.04 -28.79 -10.46
N ARG A 32 -1.55 -28.10 -11.49
CA ARG A 32 -0.75 -27.79 -12.69
C ARG A 32 0.35 -26.81 -12.26
N ALA A 33 1.58 -27.18 -12.61
CA ALA A 33 2.84 -26.56 -12.22
C ALA A 33 2.86 -25.00 -12.19
N PRO A 34 2.53 -24.34 -11.06
CA PRO A 34 2.69 -22.89 -10.94
C PRO A 34 4.15 -22.46 -11.08
N LYS A 35 5.06 -23.41 -10.89
CA LYS A 35 6.51 -23.18 -10.87
C LYS A 35 7.08 -22.67 -12.20
N ALA A 36 6.61 -23.16 -13.34
CA ALA A 36 7.14 -22.72 -14.65
C ALA A 36 6.68 -21.29 -15.00
N ALA A 37 5.41 -20.96 -14.81
CA ALA A 37 4.90 -19.61 -15.04
C ALA A 37 5.55 -18.59 -14.11
N MET A 38 5.74 -18.93 -12.84
CA MET A 38 6.42 -18.07 -11.87
C MET A 38 7.88 -17.82 -12.25
N LEU A 39 8.61 -18.86 -12.68
CA LEU A 39 10.00 -18.71 -13.13
C LEU A 39 10.11 -17.82 -14.37
N ILE A 40 9.15 -17.92 -15.29
CA ILE A 40 9.07 -17.04 -16.46
C ILE A 40 8.78 -15.60 -16.02
N ALA A 41 7.81 -15.37 -15.13
CA ALA A 41 7.50 -14.07 -14.58
C ALA A 41 8.73 -13.42 -13.94
N GLN A 42 9.45 -14.15 -13.09
CA GLN A 42 10.70 -13.69 -12.47
C GLN A 42 11.78 -13.37 -13.51
N THR A 43 11.85 -14.15 -14.59
CA THR A 43 12.82 -13.91 -15.69
C THR A 43 12.46 -12.63 -16.43
N ILE A 44 11.17 -12.41 -16.74
CA ILE A 44 10.69 -11.18 -17.37
C ILE A 44 11.06 -9.97 -16.51
N VAL A 45 10.81 -10.00 -15.20
CA VAL A 45 11.17 -8.87 -14.30
C VAL A 45 12.67 -8.61 -14.30
N ARG A 46 13.50 -9.66 -14.25
CA ARG A 46 14.97 -9.50 -14.36
C ARG A 46 15.39 -8.86 -15.67
N GLU A 47 14.77 -9.25 -16.79
CA GLU A 47 15.07 -8.69 -18.10
C GLU A 47 14.63 -7.23 -18.22
N ILE A 48 13.43 -6.88 -17.72
CA ILE A 48 12.97 -5.49 -17.62
C ILE A 48 14.00 -4.62 -16.88
N THR A 49 14.46 -5.10 -15.73
CA THR A 49 15.46 -4.38 -14.92
C THR A 49 16.82 -4.29 -15.63
N ALA A 50 17.30 -5.40 -16.19
CA ALA A 50 18.61 -5.46 -16.86
C ALA A 50 18.67 -4.60 -18.16
N THR A 51 17.55 -4.48 -18.87
CA THR A 51 17.44 -3.67 -20.09
C THR A 51 17.01 -2.23 -19.81
N GLN A 52 16.79 -1.87 -18.56
CA GLN A 52 16.38 -0.52 -18.12
C GLN A 52 15.12 -0.01 -18.85
N MET A 53 14.16 -0.91 -19.10
CA MET A 53 12.88 -0.54 -19.69
C MET A 53 12.18 0.55 -18.87
N LYS A 54 11.50 1.45 -19.56
CA LYS A 54 10.75 2.56 -18.93
C LYS A 54 9.27 2.25 -18.86
N VAL A 55 8.58 2.86 -17.91
CA VAL A 55 7.12 2.84 -17.85
C VAL A 55 6.54 3.30 -19.20
N GLY A 56 5.60 2.51 -19.74
CA GLY A 56 5.02 2.70 -21.06
C GLY A 56 5.70 1.92 -22.17
N ASP A 57 6.89 1.36 -21.94
CA ASP A 57 7.56 0.50 -22.93
C ASP A 57 6.80 -0.80 -23.12
N ARG A 58 6.84 -1.32 -24.33
CA ARG A 58 6.23 -2.61 -24.69
C ARG A 58 7.23 -3.74 -24.54
N LEU A 59 6.81 -4.82 -23.93
CA LEU A 59 7.56 -6.07 -23.97
C LEU A 59 7.56 -6.66 -25.38
N PRO A 60 8.50 -7.56 -25.70
CA PRO A 60 8.51 -8.26 -26.97
C PRO A 60 7.18 -8.96 -27.28
N PRO A 61 6.82 -9.15 -28.57
CA PRO A 61 5.62 -9.88 -28.96
C PRO A 61 5.59 -11.30 -28.36
N GLU A 62 4.36 -11.80 -28.08
CA GLU A 62 4.15 -13.13 -27.48
C GLU A 62 4.93 -14.23 -28.22
N LYS A 63 4.98 -14.19 -29.57
CA LYS A 63 5.73 -15.17 -30.37
C LYS A 63 7.22 -15.17 -30.01
N SER A 64 7.86 -14.02 -29.93
CA SER A 64 9.28 -13.91 -29.57
C SER A 64 9.55 -14.38 -28.14
N MET A 65 8.64 -14.11 -27.21
CA MET A 65 8.75 -14.57 -25.83
C MET A 65 8.58 -16.09 -25.71
N LEU A 66 7.69 -16.72 -26.50
CA LEU A 66 7.55 -18.18 -26.54
C LEU A 66 8.84 -18.88 -27.01
N GLU A 67 9.46 -18.34 -28.06
CA GLU A 67 10.74 -18.82 -28.58
C GLU A 67 11.87 -18.64 -27.55
N ARG A 68 11.94 -17.45 -26.95
CA ARG A 68 12.99 -17.10 -25.98
C ARG A 68 12.92 -17.94 -24.70
N TYR A 69 11.73 -18.11 -24.13
CA TYR A 69 11.55 -18.84 -22.89
C TYR A 69 11.31 -20.35 -23.08
N GLN A 70 11.29 -20.81 -24.34
CA GLN A 70 11.04 -22.22 -24.70
C GLN A 70 9.83 -22.81 -23.96
N THR A 71 8.71 -22.10 -23.99
CA THR A 71 7.51 -22.43 -23.23
C THR A 71 6.25 -22.45 -24.09
N GLY A 72 5.17 -23.09 -23.55
CA GLY A 72 3.87 -23.07 -24.19
C GLY A 72 3.10 -21.77 -23.96
N ARG A 73 2.13 -21.48 -24.85
CA ARG A 73 1.28 -20.28 -24.77
C ARG A 73 0.55 -20.14 -23.43
N GLY A 74 0.04 -21.27 -22.88
CA GLY A 74 -0.67 -21.27 -21.59
C GLY A 74 0.21 -20.79 -20.45
N THR A 75 1.43 -21.33 -20.34
CA THR A 75 2.39 -20.97 -19.29
C THR A 75 2.86 -19.51 -19.41
N LEU A 76 3.14 -19.04 -20.64
CA LEU A 76 3.51 -17.63 -20.85
C LEU A 76 2.37 -16.68 -20.46
N ARG A 77 1.13 -16.98 -20.86
CA ARG A 77 -0.02 -16.15 -20.52
C ARG A 77 -0.31 -16.13 -19.01
N GLU A 78 -0.11 -17.25 -18.34
CA GLU A 78 -0.22 -17.33 -16.88
C GLU A 78 0.84 -16.45 -16.21
N ALA A 79 2.09 -16.47 -16.68
CA ALA A 79 3.15 -15.61 -16.20
C ALA A 79 2.83 -14.11 -16.42
N LEU A 80 2.35 -13.75 -17.61
CA LEU A 80 1.97 -12.37 -17.92
C LEU A 80 0.75 -11.90 -17.09
N ARG A 81 -0.27 -12.74 -16.90
CA ARG A 81 -1.41 -12.42 -16.02
C ARG A 81 -1.00 -12.27 -14.57
N PHE A 82 -0.05 -13.08 -14.10
CA PHE A 82 0.51 -12.91 -12.76
C PHE A 82 1.19 -11.53 -12.61
N LEU A 83 2.00 -11.12 -13.61
CA LEU A 83 2.64 -9.80 -13.59
C LEU A 83 1.64 -8.65 -13.76
N GLU A 84 0.56 -8.86 -14.52
CA GLU A 84 -0.55 -7.91 -14.62
C GLU A 84 -1.27 -7.75 -13.28
N PHE A 85 -1.58 -8.85 -12.60
CA PHE A 85 -2.14 -8.84 -11.25
C PHE A 85 -1.23 -8.15 -10.23
N GLN A 86 0.09 -8.28 -10.38
CA GLN A 86 1.08 -7.58 -9.54
C GLN A 86 1.27 -6.09 -9.93
N GLY A 87 0.54 -5.57 -10.91
CA GLY A 87 0.66 -4.18 -11.37
C GLY A 87 1.97 -3.86 -12.10
N VAL A 88 2.76 -4.88 -12.48
CA VAL A 88 4.02 -4.69 -13.20
C VAL A 88 3.78 -4.33 -14.66
N LEU A 89 2.70 -4.84 -15.25
CA LEU A 89 2.34 -4.60 -16.64
C LEU A 89 0.83 -4.58 -16.85
N THR A 90 0.38 -4.10 -18.01
CA THR A 90 -0.99 -4.24 -18.48
C THR A 90 -1.01 -4.94 -19.84
N LEU A 91 -2.03 -5.75 -20.09
CA LEU A 91 -2.21 -6.50 -21.33
C LEU A 91 -3.18 -5.79 -22.25
N LYS A 92 -2.69 -5.01 -23.23
CA LYS A 92 -3.57 -4.36 -24.22
C LYS A 92 -3.98 -5.38 -25.30
N PRO A 93 -5.29 -5.55 -25.57
CA PRO A 93 -5.79 -6.43 -26.62
C PRO A 93 -5.62 -5.82 -28.02
N GLY A 94 -5.72 -6.66 -29.05
CA GLY A 94 -5.83 -6.26 -30.45
C GLY A 94 -4.51 -6.11 -31.20
N PRO A 95 -4.60 -5.75 -32.51
CA PRO A 95 -3.43 -5.52 -33.35
C PRO A 95 -2.55 -4.39 -32.81
N GLY A 96 -1.26 -4.66 -32.61
CA GLY A 96 -0.35 -3.74 -31.97
C GLY A 96 -0.50 -3.64 -30.45
N GLY A 97 -1.32 -4.50 -29.83
CA GLY A 97 -1.41 -4.67 -28.37
C GLY A 97 -0.22 -5.43 -27.79
N GLY A 98 -0.40 -6.00 -26.61
CA GLY A 98 0.60 -6.79 -25.89
C GLY A 98 0.91 -6.22 -24.51
N PRO A 99 1.89 -6.80 -23.80
CA PRO A 99 2.25 -6.36 -22.46
C PRO A 99 2.97 -5.01 -22.51
N ILE A 100 2.52 -4.07 -21.68
CA ILE A 100 3.10 -2.73 -21.52
C ILE A 100 3.52 -2.58 -20.07
N LEU A 101 4.75 -2.12 -19.84
CA LEU A 101 5.30 -1.90 -18.51
C LEU A 101 4.57 -0.76 -17.78
N LEU A 102 4.12 -1.04 -16.59
CA LEU A 102 3.55 -0.07 -15.68
C LEU A 102 4.56 0.33 -14.59
N LYS A 103 4.30 1.42 -13.91
CA LYS A 103 4.94 1.72 -12.63
C LYS A 103 4.17 0.94 -11.56
N PRO A 104 4.79 -0.04 -10.88
CA PRO A 104 4.12 -0.70 -9.76
C PRO A 104 3.71 0.33 -8.72
N ASP A 105 2.50 0.20 -8.21
CA ASP A 105 1.93 0.99 -7.12
C ASP A 105 1.74 0.14 -5.86
N ALA A 106 1.25 0.74 -4.79
CA ALA A 106 0.98 0.04 -3.55
C ALA A 106 -0.39 -0.67 -3.50
N GLY A 107 -1.22 -0.58 -4.55
CA GLY A 107 -2.59 -1.10 -4.55
C GLY A 107 -2.67 -2.61 -4.30
N ASN A 108 -1.77 -3.38 -4.92
CA ASN A 108 -1.70 -4.82 -4.67
C ASN A 108 -1.23 -5.17 -3.26
N LEU A 109 -0.32 -4.39 -2.70
CA LEU A 109 0.12 -4.54 -1.31
C LEU A 109 -1.03 -4.20 -0.35
N SER A 110 -1.76 -3.09 -0.59
CA SER A 110 -2.97 -2.73 0.15
C SER A 110 -3.99 -3.86 0.14
N SER A 111 -4.31 -4.38 -1.05
CA SER A 111 -5.27 -5.48 -1.21
C SER A 111 -4.85 -6.74 -0.44
N THR A 112 -3.57 -7.09 -0.49
CA THR A 112 -3.03 -8.25 0.24
C THR A 112 -3.10 -8.03 1.75
N LEU A 113 -2.74 -6.85 2.25
CA LEU A 113 -2.82 -6.52 3.67
C LEU A 113 -4.26 -6.59 4.17
N VAL A 114 -5.22 -6.01 3.43
CA VAL A 114 -6.65 -6.07 3.81
C VAL A 114 -7.16 -7.49 3.84
N LEU A 115 -6.79 -8.33 2.86
CA LEU A 115 -7.14 -9.75 2.86
C LEU A 115 -6.64 -10.46 4.13
N LEU A 116 -5.36 -10.27 4.46
CA LEU A 116 -4.76 -10.86 5.66
C LEU A 116 -5.41 -10.33 6.95
N MET A 117 -5.69 -9.04 7.02
CA MET A 117 -6.39 -8.43 8.16
C MET A 117 -7.79 -9.02 8.32
N GLN A 118 -8.56 -9.14 7.24
CA GLN A 118 -9.90 -9.73 7.27
C GLN A 118 -9.85 -11.19 7.73
N MET A 119 -8.92 -12.00 7.20
CA MET A 119 -8.79 -13.40 7.61
C MET A 119 -8.43 -13.56 9.10
N ASN A 120 -7.67 -12.63 9.65
CA ASN A 120 -7.29 -12.63 11.07
C ASN A 120 -8.24 -11.81 11.96
N GLN A 121 -9.34 -11.29 11.42
CA GLN A 121 -10.27 -10.41 12.14
C GLN A 121 -9.55 -9.21 12.80
N ALA A 122 -8.47 -8.74 12.16
CA ALA A 122 -7.68 -7.64 12.64
C ALA A 122 -8.45 -6.32 12.49
N PRO A 123 -8.61 -5.53 13.57
CA PRO A 123 -9.37 -4.30 13.53
C PRO A 123 -8.60 -3.15 12.88
N PHE A 124 -9.33 -2.17 12.35
CA PHE A 124 -8.79 -0.95 11.73
C PHE A 124 -7.77 -0.21 12.61
N LYS A 125 -7.93 -0.26 13.91
CA LYS A 125 -7.01 0.34 14.88
C LYS A 125 -5.56 -0.14 14.71
N GLU A 126 -5.33 -1.36 14.20
CA GLU A 126 -3.97 -1.87 13.99
C GLU A 126 -3.23 -1.10 12.90
N ILE A 127 -3.94 -0.61 11.88
CA ILE A 127 -3.38 0.27 10.85
C ILE A 127 -2.94 1.60 11.47
N VAL A 128 -3.80 2.18 12.32
CA VAL A 128 -3.49 3.44 13.02
C VAL A 128 -2.23 3.28 13.87
N GLN A 129 -2.12 2.19 14.61
CA GLN A 129 -0.95 1.87 15.45
C GLN A 129 0.33 1.73 14.64
N VAL A 130 0.29 1.03 13.50
CA VAL A 130 1.46 0.89 12.62
C VAL A 130 1.91 2.25 12.11
N ARG A 131 0.99 3.08 11.60
CA ARG A 131 1.31 4.44 11.12
C ARG A 131 1.90 5.30 12.24
N SER A 132 1.29 5.31 13.41
CA SER A 132 1.78 6.06 14.59
C SER A 132 3.19 5.65 15.00
N ALA A 133 3.57 4.39 14.77
CA ALA A 133 4.90 3.88 15.08
C ALA A 133 5.96 4.24 14.03
N ILE A 134 5.62 4.19 12.73
CA ILE A 134 6.63 4.32 11.67
C ILE A 134 6.75 5.73 11.10
N GLU A 135 5.67 6.50 10.97
CA GLU A 135 5.70 7.81 10.29
C GLU A 135 6.57 8.86 10.98
N PRO A 136 6.67 8.93 12.32
CA PRO A 136 7.62 9.83 12.97
C PRO A 136 9.08 9.52 12.63
N MET A 137 9.44 8.24 12.54
CA MET A 137 10.79 7.82 12.13
C MET A 137 11.05 8.15 10.66
N ILE A 138 10.06 7.90 9.80
CA ILE A 138 10.13 8.23 8.37
C ILE A 138 10.33 9.74 8.18
N SER A 139 9.60 10.56 8.93
CA SER A 139 9.74 12.02 8.90
C SER A 139 11.13 12.50 9.29
N MET A 140 11.72 11.90 10.32
CA MET A 140 13.10 12.18 10.72
C MET A 140 14.07 11.91 9.56
N LEU A 141 14.00 10.73 8.96
CA LEU A 141 14.86 10.34 7.83
C LEU A 141 14.65 11.22 6.60
N ALA A 142 13.39 11.55 6.29
CA ALA A 142 13.07 12.41 5.16
C ALA A 142 13.62 13.83 5.33
N ALA A 143 13.60 14.40 6.53
CA ALA A 143 14.13 15.74 6.80
C ALA A 143 15.62 15.89 6.48
N GLU A 144 16.40 14.79 6.62
CA GLU A 144 17.83 14.78 6.33
C GLU A 144 18.14 14.83 4.82
N VAL A 145 17.28 14.22 3.97
CA VAL A 145 17.58 13.96 2.56
C VAL A 145 16.61 14.59 1.56
N MET A 146 15.51 15.17 2.03
CA MET A 146 14.49 15.80 1.19
C MET A 146 15.08 16.91 0.32
N THR A 147 14.82 16.83 -0.98
CA THR A 147 15.24 17.83 -1.96
C THR A 147 14.33 19.05 -1.97
N GLY A 148 14.81 20.19 -2.51
CA GLY A 148 13.98 21.39 -2.64
C GLY A 148 12.72 21.19 -3.49
N SER A 149 12.77 20.34 -4.53
CA SER A 149 11.59 20.01 -5.34
C SER A 149 10.57 19.19 -4.54
N GLN A 150 11.02 18.23 -3.74
CA GLN A 150 10.13 17.44 -2.87
C GLN A 150 9.50 18.32 -1.79
N LEU A 151 10.26 19.26 -1.23
CA LEU A 151 9.76 20.24 -0.27
C LEU A 151 8.67 21.13 -0.89
N SER A 152 8.84 21.57 -2.16
CA SER A 152 7.80 22.29 -2.88
C SER A 152 6.53 21.48 -3.08
N TYR A 153 6.62 20.19 -3.46
CA TYR A 153 5.45 19.32 -3.55
C TYR A 153 4.75 19.12 -2.19
N LEU A 154 5.52 19.08 -1.11
CA LEU A 154 4.97 18.99 0.24
C LEU A 154 4.19 20.27 0.60
N GLU A 155 4.71 21.44 0.27
CA GLU A 155 4.03 22.72 0.45
C GLU A 155 2.74 22.79 -0.38
N ASP A 156 2.80 22.38 -1.66
CA ASP A 156 1.64 22.35 -2.55
C ASP A 156 0.51 21.49 -1.97
N SER A 157 0.82 20.35 -1.34
CA SER A 157 -0.19 19.50 -0.71
C SER A 157 -0.90 20.21 0.45
N ILE A 158 -0.19 21.01 1.23
CA ILE A 158 -0.76 21.81 2.33
C ILE A 158 -1.65 22.95 1.77
N ILE A 159 -1.20 23.61 0.71
CA ILE A 159 -1.99 24.63 0.02
C ILE A 159 -3.29 24.01 -0.51
N GLN A 160 -3.22 22.85 -1.16
CA GLN A 160 -4.40 22.12 -1.65
C GLN A 160 -5.38 21.78 -0.52
N MET A 161 -4.90 21.32 0.63
CA MET A 161 -5.76 21.07 1.80
C MET A 161 -6.44 22.35 2.29
N ARG A 162 -5.69 23.46 2.39
CA ARG A 162 -6.19 24.76 2.87
C ARG A 162 -7.25 25.33 1.95
N ASP A 163 -6.99 25.32 0.66
CA ASP A 163 -7.89 25.90 -0.36
C ASP A 163 -9.17 25.05 -0.54
N ASN A 164 -9.12 23.76 -0.20
CA ASN A 164 -10.24 22.83 -0.31
C ASN A 164 -10.78 22.37 1.04
N ILE A 165 -10.69 23.20 2.07
CA ILE A 165 -11.11 22.87 3.45
C ILE A 165 -12.57 22.44 3.55
N HIS A 166 -13.43 22.87 2.63
CA HIS A 166 -14.86 22.54 2.57
C HIS A 166 -15.19 21.33 1.68
N SER A 167 -14.21 20.82 0.91
CA SER A 167 -14.36 19.65 0.05
C SER A 167 -13.63 18.47 0.69
N GLN A 168 -14.38 17.54 1.31
CA GLN A 168 -13.75 16.43 2.05
C GLN A 168 -12.88 15.55 1.16
N ASP A 169 -13.37 15.17 -0.02
CA ASP A 169 -12.64 14.26 -0.91
C ASP A 169 -11.32 14.86 -1.38
N VAL A 170 -11.33 16.13 -1.81
CA VAL A 170 -10.11 16.83 -2.24
C VAL A 170 -9.14 17.02 -1.07
N PHE A 171 -9.69 17.35 0.10
CA PHE A 171 -8.90 17.49 1.33
C PHE A 171 -8.20 16.19 1.71
N LEU A 172 -8.92 15.07 1.71
CA LEU A 172 -8.38 13.75 2.07
C LEU A 172 -7.32 13.29 1.08
N GLU A 173 -7.53 13.53 -0.21
CA GLU A 173 -6.52 13.21 -1.23
C GLU A 173 -5.24 14.03 -1.02
N ALA A 174 -5.35 15.33 -0.77
CA ALA A 174 -4.19 16.18 -0.47
C ALA A 174 -3.51 15.80 0.85
N ASN A 175 -4.29 15.40 1.87
CA ASN A 175 -3.77 14.85 3.12
C ASN A 175 -2.99 13.54 2.89
N LYS A 176 -3.51 12.64 2.05
CA LYS A 176 -2.80 11.42 1.64
C LYS A 176 -1.49 11.77 0.96
N GLN A 177 -1.51 12.67 -0.02
CA GLN A 177 -0.32 13.12 -0.75
C GLN A 177 0.77 13.68 0.18
N PHE A 178 0.41 14.42 1.24
CA PHE A 178 1.36 14.92 2.23
C PHE A 178 2.18 13.79 2.86
N HIS A 179 1.53 12.77 3.37
CA HIS A 179 2.19 11.61 4.00
C HIS A 179 3.00 10.79 2.98
N ASP A 180 2.46 10.60 1.78
CA ASP A 180 3.15 9.88 0.69
C ASP A 180 4.44 10.59 0.28
N ILE A 181 4.42 11.91 0.09
CA ILE A 181 5.60 12.69 -0.26
C ILE A 181 6.69 12.50 0.79
N ILE A 182 6.35 12.58 2.07
CA ILE A 182 7.31 12.37 3.16
C ILE A 182 7.90 10.95 3.08
N ALA A 183 7.06 9.93 2.93
CA ALA A 183 7.50 8.55 2.90
C ALA A 183 8.42 8.25 1.70
N TRP A 184 8.05 8.70 0.51
CA TRP A 184 8.88 8.56 -0.70
C TRP A 184 10.16 9.40 -0.67
N SER A 185 10.19 10.48 0.14
CA SER A 185 11.35 11.34 0.31
C SER A 185 12.33 10.86 1.38
N SER A 186 12.02 9.78 2.10
CA SER A 186 12.83 9.26 3.21
C SER A 186 14.15 8.61 2.78
N GLY A 187 14.41 8.46 1.48
CA GLY A 187 15.56 7.71 0.95
C GLY A 187 15.39 6.18 0.99
N ASN A 188 14.28 5.67 1.54
CA ASN A 188 13.97 4.26 1.58
C ASN A 188 12.64 3.97 0.86
N VAL A 189 12.75 3.39 -0.32
CA VAL A 189 11.59 3.09 -1.18
C VAL A 189 10.54 2.18 -0.52
N LEU A 190 10.92 1.32 0.43
CA LEU A 190 9.98 0.45 1.13
C LEU A 190 9.05 1.24 2.04
N PHE A 191 9.50 2.33 2.65
CA PHE A 191 8.62 3.22 3.42
C PHE A 191 7.55 3.87 2.53
N GLY A 192 7.91 4.27 1.31
CA GLY A 192 6.95 4.75 0.32
C GLY A 192 5.83 3.73 0.06
N TYR A 193 6.18 2.50 -0.31
CA TYR A 193 5.18 1.44 -0.54
C TYR A 193 4.36 1.10 0.70
N LEU A 194 4.98 1.06 1.89
CA LEU A 194 4.26 0.74 3.13
C LEU A 194 3.26 1.83 3.48
N VAL A 195 3.67 3.10 3.49
CA VAL A 195 2.78 4.21 3.85
C VAL A 195 1.66 4.36 2.81
N ASP A 196 1.98 4.35 1.51
CA ASP A 196 0.97 4.42 0.45
C ASP A 196 -0.05 3.26 0.56
N SER A 197 0.42 2.02 0.85
CA SER A 197 -0.50 0.90 1.05
C SER A 197 -1.41 1.07 2.25
N LEU A 198 -0.89 1.56 3.38
CA LEU A 198 -1.68 1.81 4.60
C LEU A 198 -2.67 2.97 4.41
N LEU A 199 -2.25 4.04 3.71
CA LEU A 199 -3.12 5.17 3.38
C LEU A 199 -4.25 4.77 2.42
N GLY A 200 -3.95 3.90 1.44
CA GLY A 200 -4.98 3.35 0.55
C GLY A 200 -6.06 2.56 1.31
N ILE A 201 -5.70 1.90 2.42
CA ILE A 201 -6.67 1.21 3.30
C ILE A 201 -7.45 2.22 4.16
N MET A 202 -6.81 3.32 4.52
CA MET A 202 -7.33 4.33 5.45
C MET A 202 -8.21 5.39 4.79
N ASP A 203 -8.62 5.25 3.55
CA ASP A 203 -9.59 6.19 3.01
C ASP A 203 -10.77 6.30 3.99
N GLY A 204 -10.77 7.42 4.76
CA GLY A 204 -11.70 7.64 5.87
C GLY A 204 -13.16 7.62 5.45
N THR A 205 -13.46 7.79 4.17
CA THR A 205 -14.80 7.66 3.61
C THR A 205 -15.25 6.19 3.56
N ILE A 206 -14.32 5.26 3.39
CA ILE A 206 -14.61 3.82 3.37
C ILE A 206 -14.96 3.30 4.76
N VAL A 207 -14.31 3.82 5.80
CA VAL A 207 -14.54 3.42 7.19
C VAL A 207 -15.45 4.36 7.98
N GLY A 208 -16.03 5.40 7.34
CA GLY A 208 -17.02 6.27 7.98
C GLY A 208 -16.45 7.29 8.96
N ILE A 209 -15.18 7.66 8.85
CA ILE A 209 -14.60 8.74 9.64
C ILE A 209 -14.90 10.09 8.97
N ASP A 210 -15.58 10.96 9.68
CA ASP A 210 -15.87 12.33 9.25
C ASP A 210 -14.87 13.32 9.83
N TYR A 211 -14.47 14.29 9.01
CA TYR A 211 -13.55 15.37 9.37
C TYR A 211 -14.27 16.74 9.19
N PRO A 212 -14.94 17.24 10.22
CA PRO A 212 -15.58 18.55 10.16
C PRO A 212 -14.54 19.67 9.93
N PRO A 213 -14.95 20.84 9.41
CA PRO A 213 -14.02 21.92 9.01
C PRO A 213 -12.99 22.30 10.07
N HIS A 214 -13.39 22.46 11.34
CA HIS A 214 -12.47 22.77 12.43
C HIS A 214 -11.38 21.69 12.65
N ARG A 215 -11.71 20.41 12.36
CA ARG A 215 -10.74 19.33 12.43
C ARG A 215 -9.77 19.37 11.26
N ARG A 216 -10.28 19.69 10.07
CA ARG A 216 -9.44 19.88 8.86
C ARG A 216 -8.47 21.04 9.04
N GLU A 217 -8.92 22.16 9.64
CA GLU A 217 -8.05 23.28 10.00
C GLU A 217 -6.92 22.86 10.94
N ALA A 218 -7.25 22.07 11.97
CA ALA A 218 -6.24 21.55 12.91
C ALA A 218 -5.22 20.63 12.21
N ILE A 219 -5.64 19.84 11.22
CA ILE A 219 -4.75 18.99 10.40
C ILE A 219 -3.83 19.87 9.55
N VAL A 220 -4.38 20.89 8.85
CA VAL A 220 -3.57 21.84 8.05
C VAL A 220 -2.50 22.52 8.90
N ASN A 221 -2.85 22.96 10.10
CA ASN A 221 -1.91 23.61 11.01
C ASN A 221 -0.80 22.66 11.45
N ALA A 222 -1.14 21.40 11.81
CA ALA A 222 -0.16 20.38 12.16
C ALA A 222 0.78 20.05 10.98
N HIS A 223 0.25 19.97 9.76
CA HIS A 223 1.06 19.75 8.56
C HIS A 223 1.98 20.95 8.28
N GLN A 224 1.50 22.17 8.49
CA GLN A 224 2.33 23.38 8.38
C GLN A 224 3.52 23.34 9.35
N GLU A 225 3.28 22.98 10.61
CA GLU A 225 4.35 22.83 11.59
C GLU A 225 5.37 21.75 11.20
N ILE A 226 4.92 20.62 10.66
CA ILE A 226 5.80 19.55 10.16
C ILE A 226 6.62 20.07 8.98
N PHE A 227 5.99 20.75 8.01
CA PHE A 227 6.68 21.37 6.87
C PHE A 227 7.77 22.35 7.31
N GLU A 228 7.52 23.19 8.31
CA GLU A 228 8.52 24.12 8.84
C GLU A 228 9.76 23.41 9.38
N ALA A 229 9.58 22.23 10.00
CA ALA A 229 10.70 21.41 10.45
C ALA A 229 11.51 20.86 9.26
N PHE A 230 10.85 20.43 8.18
CA PHE A 230 11.53 20.03 6.94
C PHE A 230 12.28 21.18 6.28
N ALA A 231 11.66 22.36 6.19
CA ALA A 231 12.28 23.56 5.63
C ALA A 231 13.53 23.99 6.42
N ALA A 232 13.49 23.81 7.75
CA ALA A 232 14.61 24.05 8.63
C ALA A 232 15.66 22.93 8.64
N LYS A 233 15.38 21.77 7.99
CA LYS A 233 16.18 20.53 8.06
C LYS A 233 16.39 20.03 9.50
N ASP A 234 15.41 20.26 10.36
CA ASP A 234 15.41 19.82 11.74
C ASP A 234 14.73 18.44 11.86
N ALA A 235 15.54 17.40 11.81
CA ALA A 235 15.07 16.00 11.82
C ALA A 235 14.36 15.63 13.14
N ASP A 236 14.83 16.13 14.27
CA ASP A 236 14.22 15.86 15.57
C ASP A 236 12.88 16.58 15.70
N ALA A 237 12.79 17.83 15.24
CA ALA A 237 11.52 18.55 15.18
C ALA A 237 10.52 17.87 14.22
N ALA A 238 10.96 17.44 13.03
CA ALA A 238 10.11 16.72 12.08
C ALA A 238 9.53 15.45 12.71
N ARG A 239 10.36 14.64 13.39
CA ARG A 239 9.93 13.45 14.15
C ARG A 239 8.91 13.81 15.22
N SER A 240 9.22 14.77 16.07
CA SER A 240 8.38 15.14 17.22
C SER A 240 7.01 15.69 16.78
N ARG A 241 6.98 16.54 15.75
CA ARG A 241 5.74 17.13 15.21
C ARG A 241 4.89 16.07 14.52
N MET A 242 5.48 15.16 13.74
CA MET A 242 4.76 14.03 13.17
C MET A 242 4.20 13.11 14.27
N GLN A 243 4.95 12.82 15.34
CA GLN A 243 4.46 12.06 16.48
C GLN A 243 3.23 12.73 17.11
N SER A 244 3.28 14.04 17.33
CA SER A 244 2.16 14.81 17.89
C SER A 244 0.94 14.78 16.98
N HIS A 245 1.16 14.91 15.65
CA HIS A 245 0.10 14.81 14.65
C HIS A 245 -0.57 13.45 14.64
N MET A 246 0.20 12.36 14.64
CA MET A 246 -0.33 10.99 14.67
C MET A 246 -1.07 10.69 15.98
N SER A 247 -0.54 11.15 17.12
CA SER A 247 -1.22 11.01 18.43
C SER A 247 -2.55 11.76 18.47
N ALA A 248 -2.60 12.98 17.91
CA ALA A 248 -3.84 13.75 17.81
C ALA A 248 -4.87 13.10 16.88
N TYR A 249 -4.43 12.39 15.84
CA TYR A 249 -5.29 11.58 14.99
C TYR A 249 -5.87 10.38 15.76
N GLU A 250 -5.03 9.59 16.42
CA GLU A 250 -5.41 8.43 17.21
C GLU A 250 -6.42 8.81 18.31
N ASP A 251 -6.15 9.89 19.03
CA ASP A 251 -7.03 10.44 20.04
C ASP A 251 -8.40 10.83 19.48
N TYR A 252 -8.41 11.48 18.32
CA TYR A 252 -9.64 11.90 17.65
C TYR A 252 -10.50 10.71 17.28
N VAL A 253 -9.91 9.70 16.59
CA VAL A 253 -10.64 8.52 16.15
C VAL A 253 -11.12 7.70 17.35
N THR A 254 -10.28 7.55 18.38
CA THR A 254 -10.65 6.82 19.61
C THR A 254 -11.84 7.46 20.31
N LYS A 255 -11.88 8.79 20.38
CA LYS A 255 -12.97 9.52 21.09
C LYS A 255 -14.25 9.62 20.28
N LYS A 256 -14.16 9.79 18.96
CA LYS A 256 -15.32 10.08 18.10
C LYS A 256 -15.84 8.87 17.34
N PHE A 257 -14.99 7.91 17.03
CA PHE A 257 -15.31 6.76 16.16
C PHE A 257 -14.81 5.42 16.76
N PRO A 258 -15.09 5.13 18.07
CA PRO A 258 -14.57 3.92 18.71
C PRO A 258 -15.04 2.63 18.02
N ASN A 259 -16.24 2.63 17.44
CA ASN A 259 -16.76 1.48 16.69
C ASN A 259 -15.95 1.23 15.41
N VAL A 260 -15.58 2.29 14.68
CA VAL A 260 -14.76 2.20 13.45
C VAL A 260 -13.40 1.56 13.75
N LEU A 261 -12.78 1.94 14.87
CA LEU A 261 -11.50 1.34 15.28
C LEU A 261 -11.58 -0.16 15.53
N SER A 262 -12.75 -0.65 15.93
CA SER A 262 -13.00 -2.07 16.22
C SER A 262 -13.44 -2.87 15.00
N GLU A 263 -13.80 -2.21 13.91
CA GLU A 263 -14.27 -2.86 12.70
C GLU A 263 -13.11 -3.47 11.90
N VAL A 264 -13.35 -4.66 11.37
CA VAL A 264 -12.46 -5.30 10.40
C VAL A 264 -12.67 -4.66 9.05
N VAL A 265 -11.61 -4.18 8.42
CA VAL A 265 -11.67 -3.61 7.07
C VAL A 265 -12.05 -4.70 6.07
N PRO A 266 -13.19 -4.59 5.36
CA PRO A 266 -13.62 -5.63 4.44
C PRO A 266 -12.74 -5.63 3.18
N TRP A 267 -12.27 -6.80 2.79
CA TRP A 267 -11.55 -6.94 1.53
C TRP A 267 -12.51 -6.74 0.35
N ARG A 268 -12.34 -5.67 -0.37
CA ARG A 268 -13.09 -5.31 -1.56
C ARG A 268 -12.13 -5.15 -2.72
N THR A 269 -12.56 -5.50 -3.91
CA THR A 269 -11.84 -5.13 -5.13
C THR A 269 -12.01 -3.63 -5.32
N TYR A 270 -10.94 -2.88 -5.17
CA TYR A 270 -10.89 -1.49 -5.60
C TYR A 270 -10.77 -1.53 -7.14
N GLY A 271 -11.87 -1.23 -7.82
CA GLY A 271 -11.94 -1.13 -9.27
C GLY A 271 -11.52 0.24 -9.75
#